data_78d2eadcfe13ab37cb6c65804ad360b4
#
_entry.id   78d2eadcfe13ab37cb6c65804ad360b4
#
_cell.length_a   1.000
_cell.length_b   1.000
_cell.length_c   1.000
_cell.angle_alpha   90.00
_cell.angle_beta   90.00
_cell.angle_gamma   90.00
#
_symmetry.space_group_name_H-M   'P 1'
#
loop_
_entity.id
_entity.type
_entity.pdbx_description
1 polymer ?
#
loop_
_entity_poly.entity_id
_entity_poly.type
_entity_poly.pdbx_seq_one_letter_code
_entity_poly.pdbx_strand_id
1 'polypeptide(L)'
;MLNTQKLRRPAGLAAIALTTGLAGCSKAVVLNPAGDIAAQQGQMVITATLLMLIIIVPVIALTLFFAWKYRQSNTDAEYDPEWHHSTTLELVIWTVPLMIIIALGALTWIGTHKLDPYRPLDRIDAQRPLPADVKPMEVQVVAMDWKWLFFYPEQGIATVNELAAPVDRPILFKLTATSTMNAFYVPDLAGMIYAMPGMQTELNAVINQPGVYKGMSSHYSGSGFSGMTFKFHGLNNEDFAQWVQKAKTEGKPLDKATYLNLAKPSERDPVQRFASVEEGLYDKVLNRCVEDGKMCMHHMMAIDAQGGDAYVRAMGLNLPQDVCTAQNAAQVVAALETRNAPAQTSGAGIRQ
;
A
#
# COMPACT_ATOMS: atom_id res chain seq x y z
N MET A 1 58.74 15.82 18.05
CA MET A 1 58.34 14.88 17.00
C MET A 1 57.14 14.09 17.51
N LEU A 2 55.93 14.43 17.07
CA LEU A 2 54.69 13.72 17.45
C LEU A 2 54.72 12.34 16.82
N ASN A 3 54.54 11.32 17.67
CA ASN A 3 54.60 9.92 17.28
C ASN A 3 53.41 9.55 16.36
N THR A 4 53.63 9.67 15.07
CA THR A 4 52.62 9.42 14.00
C THR A 4 52.10 8.00 13.97
N GLN A 5 52.76 7.04 14.65
CA GLN A 5 52.26 5.66 14.74
C GLN A 5 51.06 5.49 15.68
N LYS A 6 50.91 6.34 16.70
CA LYS A 6 49.75 6.25 17.64
C LYS A 6 48.45 6.75 17.01
N LEU A 7 48.48 7.61 16.00
CA LEU A 7 47.32 8.15 15.29
C LEU A 7 46.81 7.22 14.15
N ARG A 8 47.71 6.39 13.57
CA ARG A 8 47.39 5.53 12.44
C ARG A 8 46.43 4.35 12.80
N ARG A 9 46.50 3.84 14.05
CA ARG A 9 45.66 2.73 14.50
C ARG A 9 44.17 3.11 14.65
N PRO A 10 43.81 4.22 15.32
CA PRO A 10 42.39 4.62 15.40
C PRO A 10 41.82 5.05 14.03
N ALA A 11 42.61 5.66 13.14
CA ALA A 11 42.16 6.01 11.80
C ALA A 11 41.86 4.80 10.93
N GLY A 12 42.65 3.73 11.03
CA GLY A 12 42.41 2.45 10.35
C GLY A 12 41.13 1.75 10.84
N LEU A 13 40.90 1.73 12.16
CA LEU A 13 39.68 1.18 12.73
C LEU A 13 38.43 1.99 12.36
N ALA A 14 38.53 3.31 12.32
CA ALA A 14 37.45 4.18 11.86
C ALA A 14 37.12 3.97 10.37
N ALA A 15 38.14 3.80 9.52
CA ALA A 15 37.96 3.50 8.09
C ALA A 15 37.29 2.13 7.87
N ILE A 16 37.67 1.10 8.64
CA ILE A 16 37.05 -0.23 8.57
C ILE A 16 35.60 -0.16 9.09
N ALA A 17 35.31 0.56 10.15
CA ALA A 17 33.95 0.75 10.66
C ALA A 17 33.07 1.52 9.66
N LEU A 18 33.62 2.51 8.95
CA LEU A 18 32.91 3.23 7.89
C LEU A 18 32.61 2.34 6.67
N THR A 19 33.57 1.53 6.24
CA THR A 19 33.37 0.64 5.09
C THR A 19 32.42 -0.52 5.39
N THR A 20 32.44 -1.06 6.61
CA THR A 20 31.46 -2.08 7.03
C THR A 20 30.05 -1.49 7.20
N GLY A 21 29.91 -0.24 7.62
CA GLY A 21 28.63 0.46 7.68
C GLY A 21 28.01 0.70 6.29
N LEU A 22 28.83 1.05 5.30
CA LEU A 22 28.40 1.25 3.91
C LEU A 22 27.97 -0.06 3.21
N ALA A 23 28.58 -1.19 3.54
CA ALA A 23 28.22 -2.49 2.95
C ALA A 23 26.80 -2.98 3.35
N GLY A 24 26.23 -2.50 4.47
CA GLY A 24 24.87 -2.81 4.90
C GLY A 24 23.79 -2.15 4.04
N CYS A 25 24.08 -1.02 3.39
CA CYS A 25 23.10 -0.26 2.61
C CYS A 25 22.70 -0.93 1.28
N SER A 26 23.49 -1.85 0.74
CA SER A 26 23.21 -2.54 -0.53
C SER A 26 21.98 -3.46 -0.46
N LYS A 27 21.52 -3.84 0.75
CA LYS A 27 20.32 -4.67 0.98
C LYS A 27 19.08 -3.87 1.36
N ALA A 28 19.17 -2.54 1.42
CA ALA A 28 18.01 -1.71 1.72
C ALA A 28 17.13 -1.59 0.48
N VAL A 29 15.98 -2.26 0.49
CA VAL A 29 15.02 -2.31 -0.63
C VAL A 29 14.62 -0.90 -1.08
N VAL A 30 14.40 0.04 -0.15
CA VAL A 30 14.04 1.43 -0.44
C VAL A 30 15.11 2.16 -1.29
N LEU A 31 16.37 1.74 -1.21
CA LEU A 31 17.48 2.33 -1.98
C LEU A 31 17.75 1.61 -3.31
N ASN A 32 17.12 0.45 -3.53
CA ASN A 32 17.26 -0.34 -4.75
C ASN A 32 15.89 -0.84 -5.24
N PRO A 33 14.95 0.05 -5.53
CA PRO A 33 13.58 -0.28 -5.92
C PRO A 33 13.52 -0.86 -7.34
N ALA A 34 12.50 -1.66 -7.61
CA ALA A 34 12.25 -2.27 -8.90
C ALA A 34 11.08 -1.63 -9.68
N GLY A 35 10.27 -0.79 -9.02
CA GLY A 35 9.15 -0.05 -9.62
C GLY A 35 9.36 1.46 -9.56
N ASP A 36 8.74 2.19 -10.48
CA ASP A 36 8.91 3.65 -10.60
C ASP A 36 8.40 4.42 -9.37
N ILE A 37 7.27 4.02 -8.79
CA ILE A 37 6.74 4.67 -7.59
C ILE A 37 7.70 4.48 -6.42
N ALA A 38 8.21 3.26 -6.21
CA ALA A 38 9.19 3.00 -5.17
C ALA A 38 10.50 3.76 -5.41
N ALA A 39 10.92 3.94 -6.66
CA ALA A 39 12.09 4.75 -7.02
C ALA A 39 11.91 6.23 -6.65
N GLN A 40 10.73 6.80 -6.91
CA GLN A 40 10.41 8.18 -6.52
C GLN A 40 10.38 8.34 -4.99
N GLN A 41 9.82 7.36 -4.27
CA GLN A 41 9.83 7.35 -2.80
C GLN A 41 11.26 7.26 -2.24
N GLY A 42 12.10 6.40 -2.79
CA GLY A 42 13.51 6.30 -2.44
C GLY A 42 14.27 7.61 -2.64
N GLN A 43 14.06 8.28 -3.77
CA GLN A 43 14.66 9.59 -4.05
C GLN A 43 14.20 10.67 -3.04
N MET A 44 12.93 10.63 -2.64
CA MET A 44 12.40 11.56 -1.63
C MET A 44 13.04 11.32 -0.26
N VAL A 45 13.20 10.05 0.15
CA VAL A 45 13.88 9.69 1.40
C VAL A 45 15.33 10.17 1.40
N ILE A 46 16.07 9.98 0.30
CA ILE A 46 17.45 10.45 0.16
C ILE A 46 17.51 11.98 0.28
N THR A 47 16.66 12.70 -0.46
CA THR A 47 16.64 14.17 -0.47
C THR A 47 16.30 14.71 0.93
N ALA A 48 15.28 14.17 1.60
CA ALA A 48 14.93 14.58 2.95
C ALA A 48 16.05 14.30 3.95
N THR A 49 16.72 13.14 3.84
CA THR A 49 17.87 12.79 4.69
C THR A 49 19.03 13.76 4.49
N LEU A 50 19.37 14.09 3.24
CA LEU A 50 20.44 15.05 2.96
C LEU A 50 20.15 16.44 3.53
N LEU A 51 18.91 16.93 3.39
CA LEU A 51 18.48 18.19 4.02
C LEU A 51 18.63 18.17 5.54
N MET A 52 18.26 17.08 6.19
CA MET A 52 18.40 16.93 7.63
C MET A 52 19.87 16.87 8.08
N LEU A 53 20.73 16.20 7.30
CA LEU A 53 22.17 16.10 7.61
C LEU A 53 22.89 17.45 7.60
N ILE A 54 22.38 18.47 6.92
CA ILE A 54 22.94 19.85 6.94
C ILE A 54 22.95 20.42 8.37
N ILE A 55 22.01 20.03 9.23
CA ILE A 55 21.98 20.44 10.64
C ILE A 55 22.66 19.40 11.51
N ILE A 56 22.35 18.12 11.34
CA ILE A 56 22.79 17.05 12.24
C ILE A 56 24.31 16.95 12.27
N VAL A 57 24.97 16.99 11.10
CA VAL A 57 26.43 16.84 11.03
C VAL A 57 27.17 18.00 11.72
N PRO A 58 26.85 19.30 11.46
CA PRO A 58 27.46 20.41 12.20
C PRO A 58 27.21 20.35 13.70
N VAL A 59 25.99 20.00 14.13
CA VAL A 59 25.66 19.91 15.58
C VAL A 59 26.50 18.83 16.25
N ILE A 60 26.61 17.64 15.67
CA ILE A 60 27.48 16.57 16.18
C ILE A 60 28.94 17.03 16.23
N ALA A 61 29.42 17.63 15.14
CA ALA A 61 30.80 18.11 15.05
C ALA A 61 31.12 19.18 16.09
N LEU A 62 30.22 20.16 16.27
CA LEU A 62 30.35 21.20 17.29
C LEU A 62 30.27 20.64 18.70
N THR A 63 29.37 19.70 18.96
CA THR A 63 29.27 19.04 20.27
C THR A 63 30.55 18.33 20.66
N LEU A 64 31.12 17.54 19.75
CA LEU A 64 32.39 16.84 19.96
C LEU A 64 33.55 17.82 20.11
N PHE A 65 33.58 18.89 19.28
CA PHE A 65 34.58 19.94 19.33
C PHE A 65 34.55 20.67 20.67
N PHE A 66 33.39 21.09 21.14
CA PHE A 66 33.27 21.78 22.45
C PHE A 66 33.56 20.86 23.60
N ALA A 67 33.10 19.60 23.59
CA ALA A 67 33.47 18.62 24.62
C ALA A 67 34.98 18.40 24.69
N TRP A 68 35.67 18.43 23.53
CA TRP A 68 37.14 18.35 23.52
C TRP A 68 37.81 19.66 23.92
N LYS A 69 37.35 20.83 23.42
CA LYS A 69 37.93 22.15 23.68
C LYS A 69 37.80 22.56 25.14
N TYR A 70 36.63 22.37 25.74
CA TYR A 70 36.33 22.80 27.15
C TYR A 70 36.45 21.67 28.16
N ARG A 71 37.21 20.60 27.85
CA ARG A 71 37.48 19.54 28.81
C ARG A 71 38.28 20.08 30.02
N GLN A 72 38.07 19.55 31.19
CA GLN A 72 38.69 19.97 32.43
C GLN A 72 40.23 20.04 32.37
N SER A 73 40.88 19.20 31.59
CA SER A 73 42.35 19.18 31.40
C SER A 73 42.87 20.25 30.47
N ASN A 74 42.04 21.04 29.83
CA ASN A 74 42.43 22.12 28.96
C ASN A 74 42.40 23.46 29.66
N THR A 75 43.56 23.91 30.15
CA THR A 75 43.74 25.18 30.86
C THR A 75 43.82 26.39 29.98
N ASP A 76 43.99 26.20 28.67
CA ASP A 76 44.12 27.29 27.68
C ASP A 76 42.78 27.77 27.12
N ALA A 77 41.66 27.13 27.53
CA ALA A 77 40.33 27.53 27.11
C ALA A 77 39.87 28.77 27.89
N GLU A 78 39.54 29.83 27.17
CA GLU A 78 38.96 31.04 27.75
C GLU A 78 37.61 30.75 28.31
N TYR A 79 37.39 31.13 29.60
CA TYR A 79 36.16 30.99 30.30
C TYR A 79 35.48 32.34 30.44
N ASP A 80 34.31 32.51 29.78
CA ASP A 80 33.50 33.73 29.83
C ASP A 80 32.14 33.40 30.50
N PRO A 81 32.01 33.57 31.83
CA PRO A 81 30.79 33.26 32.55
C PRO A 81 29.66 34.23 32.27
N GLU A 82 29.93 35.43 31.75
CA GLU A 82 28.92 36.45 31.43
C GLU A 82 28.40 36.34 29.99
N TRP A 83 28.94 35.41 29.19
CA TRP A 83 28.47 35.22 27.84
C TRP A 83 27.11 34.49 27.80
N HIS A 84 26.04 35.25 27.57
CA HIS A 84 24.68 34.73 27.60
C HIS A 84 23.83 35.10 26.36
N HIS A 85 24.36 35.98 25.48
CA HIS A 85 23.61 36.46 24.33
C HIS A 85 24.53 36.77 23.14
N SER A 86 24.05 36.37 21.93
CA SER A 86 24.70 36.75 20.67
C SER A 86 23.64 36.81 19.56
N THR A 87 23.21 38.00 19.16
CA THR A 87 22.19 38.22 18.14
C THR A 87 22.53 37.54 16.81
N THR A 88 23.81 37.59 16.40
CA THR A 88 24.26 36.95 15.15
C THR A 88 24.14 35.44 15.23
N LEU A 89 24.54 34.81 16.35
CA LEU A 89 24.42 33.38 16.53
C LEU A 89 22.94 32.96 16.58
N GLU A 90 22.13 33.68 17.33
CA GLU A 90 20.68 33.44 17.42
C GLU A 90 20.01 33.53 16.05
N LEU A 91 20.33 34.53 15.25
CA LEU A 91 19.80 34.64 13.89
C LEU A 91 20.11 33.39 13.05
N VAL A 92 21.34 32.87 13.13
CA VAL A 92 21.76 31.67 12.39
C VAL A 92 21.03 30.43 12.87
N ILE A 93 21.01 30.18 14.21
CA ILE A 93 20.40 28.97 14.77
C ILE A 93 18.88 28.90 14.64
N TRP A 94 18.21 30.05 14.42
CA TRP A 94 16.77 30.08 14.11
C TRP A 94 16.50 30.04 12.62
N THR A 95 17.23 30.79 11.81
CA THR A 95 16.95 30.92 10.38
C THR A 95 17.28 29.64 9.60
N VAL A 96 18.42 29.00 9.87
CA VAL A 96 18.83 27.81 9.11
C VAL A 96 17.84 26.65 9.29
N PRO A 97 17.43 26.25 10.51
CA PRO A 97 16.39 25.24 10.67
C PRO A 97 15.05 25.63 10.07
N LEU A 98 14.65 26.91 10.17
CA LEU A 98 13.40 27.39 9.57
C LEU A 98 13.40 27.20 8.05
N MET A 99 14.50 27.57 7.37
CA MET A 99 14.64 27.39 5.93
C MET A 99 14.56 25.90 5.52
N ILE A 100 15.14 25.01 6.32
CA ILE A 100 15.08 23.57 6.07
C ILE A 100 13.66 23.04 6.28
N ILE A 101 12.95 23.50 7.31
CA ILE A 101 11.55 23.11 7.52
C ILE A 101 10.68 23.55 6.34
N ILE A 102 10.88 24.76 5.81
CA ILE A 102 10.17 25.24 4.62
C ILE A 102 10.47 24.35 3.41
N ALA A 103 11.74 24.02 3.19
CA ALA A 103 12.16 23.14 2.09
C ALA A 103 11.58 21.73 2.22
N LEU A 104 11.60 21.14 3.43
CA LEU A 104 11.00 19.83 3.71
C LEU A 104 9.48 19.88 3.56
N GLY A 105 8.81 20.96 3.98
CA GLY A 105 7.39 21.16 3.80
C GLY A 105 7.01 21.17 2.31
N ALA A 106 7.75 21.92 1.49
CA ALA A 106 7.56 21.94 0.05
C ALA A 106 7.80 20.55 -0.60
N LEU A 107 8.88 19.87 -0.22
CA LEU A 107 9.18 18.51 -0.67
C LEU A 107 8.03 17.54 -0.35
N THR A 108 7.54 17.58 0.89
CA THR A 108 6.45 16.72 1.35
C THR A 108 5.16 17.03 0.61
N TRP A 109 4.80 18.31 0.47
CA TRP A 109 3.61 18.73 -0.26
C TRP A 109 3.60 18.21 -1.71
N ILE A 110 4.68 18.47 -2.45
CA ILE A 110 4.82 18.02 -3.84
C ILE A 110 4.79 16.50 -3.92
N GLY A 111 5.51 15.82 -3.01
CA GLY A 111 5.59 14.36 -2.97
C GLY A 111 4.25 13.69 -2.69
N THR A 112 3.48 14.20 -1.73
CA THR A 112 2.15 13.66 -1.38
C THR A 112 1.20 13.70 -2.56
N HIS A 113 1.16 14.81 -3.30
CA HIS A 113 0.30 14.93 -4.47
C HIS A 113 0.79 14.12 -5.68
N LYS A 114 2.11 14.00 -5.84
CA LYS A 114 2.70 13.27 -6.96
C LYS A 114 2.62 11.74 -6.79
N LEU A 115 2.71 11.27 -5.54
CA LEU A 115 2.74 9.85 -5.18
C LEU A 115 1.43 9.37 -4.55
N ASP A 116 0.33 10.07 -4.81
CA ASP A 116 -1.00 9.65 -4.38
C ASP A 116 -1.31 8.26 -5.01
N PRO A 117 -1.64 7.23 -4.23
CA PRO A 117 -1.92 5.90 -4.73
C PRO A 117 -3.12 5.83 -5.68
N TYR A 118 -4.09 6.74 -5.55
CA TYR A 118 -5.26 6.84 -6.44
C TYR A 118 -4.97 7.55 -7.76
N ARG A 119 -3.84 8.27 -7.85
CA ARG A 119 -3.47 8.96 -9.07
C ARG A 119 -3.07 7.96 -10.16
N PRO A 120 -3.72 7.99 -11.35
CA PRO A 120 -3.28 7.20 -12.49
C PRO A 120 -1.82 7.51 -12.86
N LEU A 121 -1.09 6.49 -13.30
CA LEU A 121 0.29 6.67 -13.72
C LEU A 121 0.34 7.48 -15.02
N ASP A 122 1.26 8.43 -15.09
CA ASP A 122 1.57 9.24 -16.28
C ASP A 122 2.83 8.76 -17.02
N ARG A 123 3.56 7.82 -16.39
CA ARG A 123 4.82 7.30 -16.95
C ARG A 123 5.06 5.84 -16.52
N ILE A 124 5.89 5.15 -17.29
CA ILE A 124 6.38 3.80 -16.99
C ILE A 124 7.60 3.89 -16.08
N ASP A 125 8.53 4.79 -16.39
CA ASP A 125 9.72 5.13 -15.61
C ASP A 125 10.15 6.59 -15.86
N ALA A 126 11.30 6.99 -15.31
CA ALA A 126 11.80 8.37 -15.41
C ALA A 126 12.03 8.85 -16.85
N GLN A 127 12.26 7.95 -17.81
CA GLN A 127 12.57 8.24 -19.21
C GLN A 127 11.40 7.96 -20.16
N ARG A 128 10.43 7.11 -19.77
CA ARG A 128 9.36 6.64 -20.64
C ARG A 128 7.99 7.10 -20.14
N PRO A 129 7.34 8.04 -20.84
CA PRO A 129 5.95 8.40 -20.57
C PRO A 129 5.04 7.21 -20.86
N LEU A 130 3.90 7.16 -20.19
CA LEU A 130 2.86 6.16 -20.46
C LEU A 130 2.09 6.55 -21.73
N PRO A 131 2.01 5.70 -22.76
CA PRO A 131 1.15 5.94 -23.89
C PRO A 131 -0.34 6.01 -23.49
N ALA A 132 -1.11 6.90 -24.11
CA ALA A 132 -2.50 7.18 -23.72
C ALA A 132 -3.48 6.01 -23.97
N ASP A 133 -3.11 5.07 -24.81
CA ASP A 133 -3.91 3.89 -25.20
C ASP A 133 -3.67 2.67 -24.31
N VAL A 134 -2.66 2.72 -23.43
CA VAL A 134 -2.33 1.60 -22.53
C VAL A 134 -3.30 1.54 -21.37
N LYS A 135 -4.11 0.48 -21.33
CA LYS A 135 -4.99 0.19 -20.19
C LYS A 135 -4.22 -0.52 -19.08
N PRO A 136 -4.32 -0.05 -17.83
CA PRO A 136 -3.78 -0.77 -16.69
C PRO A 136 -4.35 -2.18 -16.59
N MET A 137 -3.53 -3.14 -16.17
CA MET A 137 -3.99 -4.47 -15.79
C MET A 137 -4.69 -4.36 -14.42
N GLU A 138 -5.97 -4.73 -14.36
CA GLU A 138 -6.69 -4.76 -13.10
C GLU A 138 -6.35 -6.03 -12.32
N VAL A 139 -6.03 -5.89 -11.05
CA VAL A 139 -5.87 -6.97 -10.07
C VAL A 139 -6.70 -6.64 -8.85
N GLN A 140 -7.68 -7.47 -8.54
CA GLN A 140 -8.50 -7.30 -7.36
C GLN A 140 -7.90 -8.11 -6.21
N VAL A 141 -7.69 -7.47 -5.06
CA VAL A 141 -6.96 -8.02 -3.93
C VAL A 141 -7.88 -8.10 -2.72
N VAL A 142 -7.95 -9.28 -2.11
CA VAL A 142 -8.69 -9.50 -0.87
C VAL A 142 -7.74 -9.94 0.22
N ALA A 143 -7.60 -9.11 1.26
CA ALA A 143 -6.93 -9.50 2.49
C ALA A 143 -7.86 -10.38 3.33
N MET A 144 -7.42 -11.58 3.65
CA MET A 144 -8.14 -12.57 4.46
C MET A 144 -7.36 -12.81 5.76
N ASP A 145 -7.91 -13.59 6.71
CA ASP A 145 -7.24 -14.00 7.95
C ASP A 145 -6.21 -15.13 7.66
N TRP A 146 -5.17 -14.78 7.51
CA TRP A 146 -3.81 -14.31 7.33
C TRP A 146 -3.23 -14.78 5.99
N LYS A 147 -3.95 -14.54 4.88
CA LYS A 147 -3.57 -14.86 3.51
C LYS A 147 -4.05 -13.78 2.52
N TRP A 148 -3.48 -13.78 1.34
CA TRP A 148 -3.82 -12.85 0.27
C TRP A 148 -4.46 -13.60 -0.89
N LEU A 149 -5.65 -13.18 -1.32
CA LEU A 149 -6.34 -13.69 -2.50
C LEU A 149 -6.30 -12.61 -3.60
N PHE A 150 -5.84 -13.00 -4.78
CA PHE A 150 -5.70 -12.14 -5.95
C PHE A 150 -6.61 -12.65 -7.06
N PHE A 151 -7.47 -11.78 -7.57
CA PHE A 151 -8.31 -12.04 -8.73
C PHE A 151 -7.75 -11.31 -9.95
N TYR A 152 -7.81 -11.94 -11.09
CA TYR A 152 -7.39 -11.42 -12.39
C TYR A 152 -8.59 -11.41 -13.34
N PRO A 153 -9.38 -10.33 -13.39
CA PRO A 153 -10.60 -10.28 -14.18
C PRO A 153 -10.37 -10.51 -15.68
N GLU A 154 -9.29 -9.92 -16.23
CA GLU A 154 -8.94 -10.09 -17.65
C GLU A 154 -8.57 -11.54 -18.02
N GLN A 155 -7.94 -12.28 -17.10
CA GLN A 155 -7.48 -13.65 -17.33
C GLN A 155 -8.49 -14.70 -16.85
N GLY A 156 -9.47 -14.30 -16.03
CA GLY A 156 -10.49 -15.17 -15.45
C GLY A 156 -9.94 -16.17 -14.40
N ILE A 157 -8.81 -15.87 -13.77
CA ILE A 157 -8.16 -16.73 -12.75
C ILE A 157 -8.08 -16.05 -11.40
N ALA A 158 -7.74 -16.83 -10.37
CA ALA A 158 -7.37 -16.30 -9.06
C ALA A 158 -6.21 -17.08 -8.45
N THR A 159 -5.48 -16.43 -7.51
CA THR A 159 -4.36 -17.06 -6.80
C THR A 159 -4.32 -16.68 -5.33
N VAL A 160 -3.81 -17.56 -4.47
CA VAL A 160 -3.57 -17.31 -3.05
C VAL A 160 -2.08 -17.25 -2.79
N ASN A 161 -1.63 -16.19 -2.10
CA ASN A 161 -0.25 -15.94 -1.68
C ASN A 161 0.79 -15.93 -2.82
N GLU A 162 0.34 -15.76 -4.05
CA GLU A 162 1.16 -15.58 -5.24
C GLU A 162 0.54 -14.49 -6.13
N LEU A 163 1.32 -13.49 -6.50
CA LEU A 163 0.95 -12.40 -7.39
C LEU A 163 1.91 -12.39 -8.58
N ALA A 164 1.44 -12.16 -9.78
CA ALA A 164 2.29 -11.95 -10.94
C ALA A 164 1.78 -10.77 -11.80
N ALA A 165 2.70 -10.06 -12.43
CA ALA A 165 2.36 -9.03 -13.41
C ALA A 165 3.47 -8.91 -14.46
N PRO A 166 3.11 -8.50 -15.68
CA PRO A 166 4.12 -8.19 -16.70
C PRO A 166 4.86 -6.90 -16.34
N VAL A 167 6.18 -6.90 -16.61
CA VAL A 167 7.00 -5.70 -16.44
C VAL A 167 6.55 -4.61 -17.41
N ASP A 168 6.75 -3.34 -17.02
CA ASP A 168 6.43 -2.15 -17.81
C ASP A 168 4.94 -1.98 -18.19
N ARG A 169 4.05 -2.81 -17.65
CA ARG A 169 2.62 -2.64 -17.75
C ARG A 169 2.06 -2.03 -16.47
N PRO A 170 1.33 -0.92 -16.53
CA PRO A 170 0.64 -0.36 -15.36
C PRO A 170 -0.33 -1.37 -14.75
N ILE A 171 -0.39 -1.38 -13.42
CA ILE A 171 -1.27 -2.24 -12.64
C ILE A 171 -2.18 -1.35 -11.81
N LEU A 172 -3.48 -1.60 -11.87
CA LEU A 172 -4.47 -1.04 -10.97
C LEU A 172 -4.88 -2.12 -9.96
N PHE A 173 -4.41 -2.00 -8.74
CA PHE A 173 -4.89 -2.84 -7.65
C PHE A 173 -6.16 -2.25 -7.06
N LYS A 174 -7.22 -3.07 -6.94
CA LYS A 174 -8.45 -2.77 -6.19
C LYS A 174 -8.48 -3.66 -4.96
N LEU A 175 -8.45 -3.05 -3.79
CA LEU A 175 -8.20 -3.80 -2.55
C LEU A 175 -9.38 -3.71 -1.59
N THR A 176 -9.68 -4.83 -0.98
CA THR A 176 -10.63 -4.95 0.14
C THR A 176 -10.14 -5.98 1.15
N ALA A 177 -10.85 -6.16 2.26
CA ALA A 177 -10.56 -7.18 3.25
C ALA A 177 -11.85 -7.92 3.66
N THR A 178 -11.70 -9.12 4.21
CA THR A 178 -12.87 -9.92 4.70
C THR A 178 -13.32 -9.51 6.09
N SER A 179 -12.40 -9.41 7.04
CA SER A 179 -12.67 -9.28 8.48
C SER A 179 -11.94 -8.10 9.12
N THR A 180 -10.62 -8.06 9.00
CA THR A 180 -9.74 -7.12 9.69
C THR A 180 -9.02 -6.25 8.68
N MET A 181 -8.80 -4.98 9.02
CA MET A 181 -7.96 -4.09 8.22
C MET A 181 -6.54 -4.65 8.11
N ASN A 182 -6.02 -4.65 6.91
CA ASN A 182 -4.65 -5.04 6.58
C ASN A 182 -3.99 -3.95 5.74
N ALA A 183 -2.67 -3.98 5.64
CA ALA A 183 -1.93 -3.07 4.78
C ALA A 183 -1.17 -3.86 3.71
N PHE A 184 -1.60 -3.71 2.48
CA PHE A 184 -0.92 -4.30 1.32
C PHE A 184 0.37 -3.55 1.05
N TYR A 185 1.48 -4.27 1.03
CA TYR A 185 2.79 -3.66 0.85
C TYR A 185 3.74 -4.56 0.06
N VAL A 186 4.25 -4.04 -1.04
CA VAL A 186 5.37 -4.59 -1.82
C VAL A 186 6.44 -3.51 -1.89
N PRO A 187 7.46 -3.55 -1.02
CA PRO A 187 8.45 -2.47 -0.87
C PRO A 187 9.18 -2.10 -2.17
N ASP A 188 9.43 -3.08 -3.03
CA ASP A 188 10.10 -2.90 -4.32
C ASP A 188 9.23 -2.23 -5.39
N LEU A 189 7.89 -2.24 -5.20
CA LEU A 189 6.91 -1.81 -6.20
C LEU A 189 6.38 -0.40 -5.93
N ALA A 190 5.80 -0.20 -4.75
CA ALA A 190 5.10 1.04 -4.39
C ALA A 190 4.97 1.18 -2.87
N GLY A 191 4.37 2.29 -2.41
CA GLY A 191 3.99 2.48 -1.02
C GLY A 191 2.91 1.51 -0.56
N MET A 192 2.67 1.53 0.74
CA MET A 192 1.63 0.74 1.40
C MET A 192 0.26 1.38 1.19
N ILE A 193 -0.79 0.52 1.07
CA ILE A 193 -2.18 0.97 1.12
C ILE A 193 -3.03 0.03 1.99
N TYR A 194 -4.04 0.59 2.67
CA TYR A 194 -4.94 -0.18 3.51
C TYR A 194 -6.01 -0.91 2.69
N ALA A 195 -6.25 -2.17 3.04
CA ALA A 195 -7.38 -2.99 2.61
C ALA A 195 -8.35 -3.12 3.80
N MET A 196 -9.58 -2.65 3.62
CA MET A 196 -10.59 -2.54 4.69
C MET A 196 -11.87 -3.30 4.32
N PRO A 197 -12.52 -3.97 5.29
CA PRO A 197 -13.78 -4.66 5.04
C PRO A 197 -14.88 -3.70 4.57
N GLY A 198 -15.58 -4.06 3.49
CA GLY A 198 -16.70 -3.29 2.94
C GLY A 198 -16.31 -1.98 2.24
N MET A 199 -15.02 -1.74 2.05
CA MET A 199 -14.49 -0.58 1.32
C MET A 199 -13.51 -1.05 0.25
N GLN A 200 -13.47 -0.34 -0.87
CA GLN A 200 -12.47 -0.54 -1.91
C GLN A 200 -11.46 0.61 -1.90
N THR A 201 -10.18 0.27 -1.85
CA THR A 201 -9.08 1.21 -2.04
C THR A 201 -8.35 0.88 -3.34
N GLU A 202 -7.64 1.85 -3.91
CA GLU A 202 -6.96 1.69 -5.19
C GLU A 202 -5.48 2.05 -5.06
N LEU A 203 -4.63 1.27 -5.73
CA LEU A 203 -3.20 1.52 -5.82
C LEU A 203 -2.76 1.35 -7.27
N ASN A 204 -2.23 2.42 -7.84
CA ASN A 204 -1.60 2.41 -9.14
C ASN A 204 -0.10 2.16 -9.00
N ALA A 205 0.43 1.18 -9.73
CA ALA A 205 1.85 0.84 -9.67
C ALA A 205 2.34 0.26 -11.01
N VAL A 206 3.65 0.26 -11.20
CA VAL A 206 4.33 -0.42 -12.32
C VAL A 206 5.61 -1.04 -11.84
N ILE A 207 5.86 -2.28 -12.23
CA ILE A 207 7.13 -2.98 -11.99
C ILE A 207 7.98 -2.89 -13.26
N ASN A 208 9.24 -2.46 -13.13
CA ASN A 208 10.10 -2.22 -14.28
C ASN A 208 11.20 -3.27 -14.43
N GLN A 209 11.46 -4.07 -13.40
CA GLN A 209 12.49 -5.09 -13.45
C GLN A 209 11.88 -6.48 -13.27
N PRO A 210 12.28 -7.46 -14.10
CA PRO A 210 11.89 -8.85 -13.87
C PRO A 210 12.52 -9.36 -12.56
N GLY A 211 11.74 -10.16 -11.79
CA GLY A 211 12.24 -10.70 -10.54
C GLY A 211 11.14 -11.26 -9.65
N VAL A 212 11.55 -11.74 -8.48
CA VAL A 212 10.63 -12.22 -7.44
C VAL A 212 10.78 -11.34 -6.22
N TYR A 213 9.72 -10.64 -5.88
CA TYR A 213 9.66 -9.67 -4.81
C TYR A 213 8.82 -10.18 -3.66
N LYS A 214 9.07 -9.68 -2.46
CA LYS A 214 8.30 -10.05 -1.28
C LYS A 214 7.18 -9.05 -1.05
N GLY A 215 5.94 -9.54 -1.07
CA GLY A 215 4.80 -8.80 -0.56
C GLY A 215 4.41 -9.26 0.85
N MET A 216 3.81 -8.35 1.63
CA MET A 216 3.42 -8.63 3.00
C MET A 216 2.25 -7.74 3.46
N SER A 217 1.62 -8.12 4.57
CA SER A 217 0.86 -7.15 5.37
C SER A 217 1.82 -6.36 6.25
N SER A 218 1.68 -5.03 6.28
CA SER A 218 2.49 -4.15 7.15
C SER A 218 1.69 -3.57 8.31
N HIS A 219 0.44 -4.01 8.50
CA HIS A 219 -0.41 -3.66 9.64
C HIS A 219 -0.75 -4.92 10.44
N TYR A 220 -0.54 -4.87 11.76
CA TYR A 220 -0.79 -6.01 12.65
C TYR A 220 -2.27 -6.41 12.63
N SER A 221 -2.55 -7.68 12.36
CA SER A 221 -3.90 -8.22 12.18
C SER A 221 -4.16 -9.51 12.97
N GLY A 222 -3.39 -9.79 14.01
CA GLY A 222 -3.59 -10.96 14.87
C GLY A 222 -2.46 -11.99 14.82
N SER A 223 -2.73 -13.21 15.27
CA SER A 223 -1.72 -14.26 15.51
C SER A 223 -0.93 -14.66 14.26
N GLY A 224 -1.58 -14.80 13.13
CA GLY A 224 -0.97 -15.19 11.85
C GLY A 224 -0.30 -14.08 11.07
N PHE A 225 -0.33 -12.83 11.57
CA PHE A 225 0.23 -11.66 10.89
C PHE A 225 1.66 -11.86 10.39
N SER A 226 2.53 -12.42 11.21
CA SER A 226 3.94 -12.62 10.85
C SER A 226 4.17 -13.55 9.65
N GLY A 227 3.19 -14.41 9.37
CA GLY A 227 3.18 -15.33 8.24
C GLY A 227 2.43 -14.82 7.01
N MET A 228 1.74 -13.68 7.10
CA MET A 228 0.91 -13.12 6.03
C MET A 228 1.77 -12.45 4.96
N THR A 229 2.47 -13.26 4.18
CA THR A 229 3.37 -12.86 3.10
C THR A 229 3.01 -13.55 1.80
N PHE A 230 3.39 -12.95 0.68
CA PHE A 230 3.21 -13.52 -0.65
C PHE A 230 4.41 -13.23 -1.55
N LYS A 231 4.53 -13.96 -2.65
CA LYS A 231 5.53 -13.69 -3.68
C LYS A 231 4.89 -12.88 -4.81
N PHE A 232 5.56 -11.81 -5.21
CA PHE A 232 5.21 -11.03 -6.40
C PHE A 232 6.24 -11.29 -7.49
N HIS A 233 5.78 -11.83 -8.62
CA HIS A 233 6.59 -12.14 -9.79
C HIS A 233 6.44 -11.02 -10.83
N GLY A 234 7.49 -10.22 -11.03
CA GLY A 234 7.63 -9.35 -12.21
C GLY A 234 8.13 -10.21 -13.38
N LEU A 235 7.33 -10.38 -14.41
CA LEU A 235 7.60 -11.30 -15.51
C LEU A 235 7.62 -10.55 -16.84
N ASN A 236 8.31 -11.06 -17.87
CA ASN A 236 8.07 -10.61 -19.22
C ASN A 236 6.70 -11.09 -19.71
N ASN A 237 6.24 -10.60 -20.85
CA ASN A 237 4.91 -10.93 -21.38
C ASN A 237 4.72 -12.43 -21.67
N GLU A 238 5.77 -13.11 -22.15
CA GLU A 238 5.72 -14.53 -22.47
C GLU A 238 5.64 -15.38 -21.20
N ASP A 239 6.49 -15.11 -20.21
CA ASP A 239 6.49 -15.81 -18.93
C ASP A 239 5.19 -15.56 -18.17
N PHE A 240 4.63 -14.34 -18.24
CA PHE A 240 3.33 -14.04 -17.66
C PHE A 240 2.22 -14.86 -18.32
N ALA A 241 2.20 -14.97 -19.65
CA ALA A 241 1.24 -15.80 -20.36
C ALA A 241 1.36 -17.29 -19.97
N GLN A 242 2.59 -17.79 -19.80
CA GLN A 242 2.84 -19.16 -19.32
C GLN A 242 2.37 -19.35 -17.86
N TRP A 243 2.59 -18.35 -17.00
CA TRP A 243 2.12 -18.39 -15.62
C TRP A 243 0.58 -18.43 -15.54
N VAL A 244 -0.11 -17.62 -16.37
CA VAL A 244 -1.58 -17.65 -16.50
C VAL A 244 -2.05 -19.02 -16.99
N GLN A 245 -1.40 -19.57 -18.04
CA GLN A 245 -1.76 -20.88 -18.57
C GLN A 245 -1.57 -21.98 -17.53
N LYS A 246 -0.49 -21.91 -16.74
CA LYS A 246 -0.27 -22.83 -15.63
C LYS A 246 -1.37 -22.75 -14.58
N ALA A 247 -1.81 -21.54 -14.22
CA ALA A 247 -2.92 -21.36 -13.30
C ALA A 247 -4.23 -21.96 -13.83
N LYS A 248 -4.48 -21.85 -15.15
CA LYS A 248 -5.66 -22.46 -15.81
C LYS A 248 -5.62 -23.97 -15.88
N THR A 249 -4.43 -24.57 -16.03
CA THR A 249 -4.30 -26.02 -16.17
C THR A 249 -4.23 -26.76 -14.84
N GLU A 250 -3.59 -26.18 -13.84
CA GLU A 250 -3.39 -26.79 -12.51
C GLU A 250 -4.49 -26.37 -11.50
N GLY A 251 -5.19 -25.28 -11.77
CA GLY A 251 -6.15 -24.67 -10.85
C GLY A 251 -7.48 -25.41 -10.76
N LYS A 252 -8.14 -25.28 -9.60
CA LYS A 252 -9.53 -25.68 -9.39
C LYS A 252 -10.45 -24.49 -9.65
N PRO A 253 -11.76 -24.67 -9.82
CA PRO A 253 -12.69 -23.55 -9.85
C PRO A 253 -12.78 -22.87 -8.45
N LEU A 254 -12.83 -21.54 -8.44
CA LEU A 254 -13.13 -20.75 -7.25
C LEU A 254 -14.60 -20.35 -7.29
N ASP A 255 -15.45 -21.24 -6.79
CA ASP A 255 -16.85 -21.00 -6.55
C ASP A 255 -17.09 -20.46 -5.13
N LYS A 256 -18.34 -20.09 -4.82
CA LYS A 256 -18.77 -19.60 -3.52
C LYS A 256 -18.38 -20.55 -2.38
N ALA A 257 -18.59 -21.86 -2.55
CA ALA A 257 -18.33 -22.86 -1.50
C ALA A 257 -16.82 -22.96 -1.20
N THR A 258 -16.00 -22.99 -2.23
CA THR A 258 -14.54 -22.99 -2.12
C THR A 258 -14.04 -21.70 -1.46
N TYR A 259 -14.61 -20.53 -1.84
CA TYR A 259 -14.28 -19.26 -1.23
C TYR A 259 -14.63 -19.24 0.28
N LEU A 260 -15.84 -19.68 0.67
CA LEU A 260 -16.25 -19.72 2.08
C LEU A 260 -15.36 -20.64 2.93
N ASN A 261 -14.85 -21.72 2.33
CA ASN A 261 -13.87 -22.57 3.00
C ASN A 261 -12.50 -21.87 3.13
N LEU A 262 -12.07 -21.18 2.07
CA LEU A 262 -10.83 -20.40 2.06
C LEU A 262 -10.89 -19.20 3.03
N ALA A 263 -12.07 -18.62 3.24
CA ALA A 263 -12.27 -17.47 4.12
C ALA A 263 -12.09 -17.80 5.62
N LYS A 264 -12.06 -19.09 5.99
CA LYS A 264 -11.77 -19.49 7.38
C LYS A 264 -10.34 -19.08 7.75
N PRO A 265 -10.11 -18.60 8.99
CA PRO A 265 -8.77 -18.24 9.46
C PRO A 265 -7.78 -19.39 9.32
N SER A 266 -6.62 -19.12 8.75
CA SER A 266 -5.52 -20.08 8.63
C SER A 266 -4.19 -19.36 8.47
N GLU A 267 -3.11 -20.00 8.90
CA GLU A 267 -1.78 -19.42 8.91
C GLU A 267 -0.84 -20.14 7.92
N ARG A 268 0.01 -19.37 7.23
CA ARG A 268 1.05 -19.87 6.32
C ARG A 268 0.50 -20.79 5.22
N ASP A 269 -0.66 -20.42 4.67
CA ASP A 269 -1.25 -21.17 3.57
C ASP A 269 -0.29 -21.27 2.38
N PRO A 270 -0.22 -22.45 1.76
CA PRO A 270 0.57 -22.62 0.54
C PRO A 270 -0.04 -21.80 -0.61
N VAL A 271 0.74 -21.60 -1.65
CA VAL A 271 0.26 -21.04 -2.92
C VAL A 271 -0.83 -21.94 -3.49
N GLN A 272 -1.98 -21.36 -3.81
CA GLN A 272 -3.08 -22.03 -4.49
C GLN A 272 -3.42 -21.26 -5.76
N ARG A 273 -3.84 -21.98 -6.82
CA ARG A 273 -4.23 -21.42 -8.09
C ARG A 273 -5.64 -21.88 -8.45
N PHE A 274 -6.43 -20.97 -9.02
CA PHE A 274 -7.79 -21.23 -9.43
C PHE A 274 -7.93 -20.92 -10.93
N ALA A 275 -8.40 -21.91 -11.69
CA ALA A 275 -8.52 -21.86 -13.13
C ALA A 275 -9.68 -20.98 -13.62
N SER A 276 -10.69 -20.81 -12.77
CA SER A 276 -11.85 -19.98 -13.03
C SER A 276 -12.39 -19.37 -11.73
N VAL A 277 -13.15 -18.30 -11.86
CA VAL A 277 -13.74 -17.56 -10.75
C VAL A 277 -15.24 -17.42 -11.01
N GLU A 278 -16.08 -17.65 -9.98
CA GLU A 278 -17.51 -17.38 -10.05
C GLU A 278 -17.78 -15.91 -10.35
N GLU A 279 -18.66 -15.62 -11.29
CA GLU A 279 -19.01 -14.27 -11.68
C GLU A 279 -19.55 -13.45 -10.49
N GLY A 280 -19.07 -12.21 -10.35
CA GLY A 280 -19.48 -11.31 -9.26
C GLY A 280 -18.97 -11.71 -7.87
N LEU A 281 -18.11 -12.72 -7.74
CA LEU A 281 -17.61 -13.16 -6.43
C LEU A 281 -16.86 -12.04 -5.70
N TYR A 282 -16.00 -11.28 -6.37
CA TYR A 282 -15.28 -10.16 -5.77
C TYR A 282 -16.26 -9.09 -5.24
N ASP A 283 -17.29 -8.75 -6.01
CA ASP A 283 -18.30 -7.76 -5.58
C ASP A 283 -19.09 -8.24 -4.37
N LYS A 284 -19.41 -9.54 -4.30
CA LYS A 284 -20.04 -10.14 -3.11
C LYS A 284 -19.10 -10.07 -1.90
N VAL A 285 -17.81 -10.28 -2.08
CA VAL A 285 -16.79 -10.15 -1.02
C VAL A 285 -16.68 -8.71 -0.55
N LEU A 286 -16.55 -7.77 -1.47
CA LEU A 286 -16.49 -6.33 -1.19
C LEU A 286 -17.72 -5.87 -0.40
N ASN A 287 -18.91 -6.32 -0.81
CA ASN A 287 -20.19 -5.98 -0.18
C ASN A 287 -20.56 -6.88 1.00
N ARG A 288 -19.69 -7.79 1.43
CA ARG A 288 -19.84 -8.68 2.59
C ARG A 288 -21.10 -9.55 2.55
N CYS A 289 -21.52 -9.98 1.37
CA CYS A 289 -22.72 -10.76 1.14
C CYS A 289 -22.49 -12.09 0.40
N VAL A 290 -21.32 -12.71 0.59
CA VAL A 290 -21.03 -14.03 0.01
C VAL A 290 -21.86 -15.13 0.66
N GLU A 291 -22.12 -15.05 1.97
CA GLU A 291 -22.94 -16.03 2.70
C GLU A 291 -24.41 -15.90 2.32
N ASP A 292 -25.13 -17.04 2.29
CA ASP A 292 -26.56 -17.03 1.98
C ASP A 292 -27.37 -16.22 3.00
N GLY A 293 -28.27 -15.41 2.50
CA GLY A 293 -29.16 -14.60 3.29
C GLY A 293 -28.53 -13.34 3.91
N LYS A 294 -27.28 -13.04 3.65
CA LYS A 294 -26.69 -11.74 4.02
C LYS A 294 -27.06 -10.69 2.98
N MET A 295 -27.59 -9.56 3.43
CA MET A 295 -27.81 -8.40 2.59
C MET A 295 -26.45 -7.74 2.26
N CYS A 296 -26.27 -7.35 1.01
CA CYS A 296 -25.05 -6.66 0.57
C CYS A 296 -25.00 -5.24 1.14
N MET A 297 -23.79 -4.79 1.51
CA MET A 297 -23.60 -3.46 2.13
C MET A 297 -24.13 -2.31 1.29
N HIS A 298 -23.96 -2.35 -0.03
CA HIS A 298 -24.50 -1.29 -0.90
C HIS A 298 -26.03 -1.19 -0.83
N HIS A 299 -26.75 -2.30 -0.65
CA HIS A 299 -28.19 -2.26 -0.43
C HIS A 299 -28.54 -1.66 0.93
N MET A 300 -27.81 -2.03 2.00
CA MET A 300 -28.00 -1.42 3.33
C MET A 300 -27.75 0.09 3.28
N MET A 301 -26.68 0.53 2.66
CA MET A 301 -26.38 1.97 2.51
C MET A 301 -27.43 2.71 1.68
N ALA A 302 -27.98 2.08 0.65
CA ALA A 302 -29.08 2.66 -0.14
C ALA A 302 -30.37 2.81 0.69
N ILE A 303 -30.68 1.86 1.56
CA ILE A 303 -31.81 1.93 2.50
C ILE A 303 -31.59 3.06 3.51
N ASP A 304 -30.41 3.13 4.11
CA ASP A 304 -30.03 4.16 5.08
C ASP A 304 -30.12 5.57 4.48
N ALA A 305 -29.63 5.74 3.25
CA ALA A 305 -29.71 7.02 2.53
C ALA A 305 -31.14 7.49 2.24
N GLN A 306 -32.12 6.57 2.21
CA GLN A 306 -33.55 6.86 1.99
C GLN A 306 -34.35 6.93 3.29
N GLY A 307 -33.70 6.98 4.45
CA GLY A 307 -34.35 7.10 5.75
C GLY A 307 -34.39 5.82 6.58
N GLY A 308 -33.62 4.80 6.21
CA GLY A 308 -33.42 3.59 6.99
C GLY A 308 -34.72 2.81 7.25
N ASP A 309 -34.99 2.46 8.52
CA ASP A 309 -36.17 1.73 8.96
C ASP A 309 -37.50 2.39 8.55
N ALA A 310 -37.54 3.73 8.49
CA ALA A 310 -38.75 4.45 8.09
C ALA A 310 -39.08 4.20 6.61
N TYR A 311 -38.04 4.15 5.76
CA TYR A 311 -38.17 3.82 4.34
C TYR A 311 -38.66 2.38 4.10
N VAL A 312 -38.09 1.42 4.82
CA VAL A 312 -38.49 0.00 4.74
C VAL A 312 -39.93 -0.23 5.20
N ARG A 313 -40.34 0.44 6.29
CA ARG A 313 -41.73 0.43 6.76
C ARG A 313 -42.69 1.06 5.76
N ALA A 314 -42.30 2.16 5.10
CA ALA A 314 -43.13 2.80 4.08
C ALA A 314 -43.32 1.91 2.85
N MET A 315 -42.43 0.93 2.59
CA MET A 315 -42.61 -0.10 1.57
C MET A 315 -43.54 -1.27 2.01
N GLY A 316 -44.12 -1.19 3.19
CA GLY A 316 -44.99 -2.25 3.73
C GLY A 316 -44.27 -3.49 4.26
N LEU A 317 -42.93 -3.39 4.43
CA LEU A 317 -42.10 -4.48 4.96
C LEU A 317 -41.96 -4.31 6.49
N ASN A 318 -42.52 -5.24 7.26
CA ASN A 318 -42.32 -5.31 8.71
C ASN A 318 -40.98 -6.04 8.96
N LEU A 319 -39.89 -5.28 9.11
CA LEU A 319 -38.62 -5.84 9.56
C LEU A 319 -38.61 -5.88 11.11
N PRO A 320 -38.24 -7.03 11.73
CA PRO A 320 -37.86 -7.06 13.14
C PRO A 320 -36.68 -6.10 13.38
N GLN A 321 -36.45 -5.72 14.63
CA GLN A 321 -35.40 -4.70 14.99
C GLN A 321 -33.97 -5.03 14.52
N ASP A 322 -33.73 -6.27 14.06
CA ASP A 322 -32.44 -6.68 13.47
C ASP A 322 -32.58 -6.77 11.94
N VAL A 323 -32.34 -5.69 11.25
CA VAL A 323 -32.40 -5.57 9.76
C VAL A 323 -31.47 -6.54 9.03
N CYS A 324 -30.51 -7.16 9.72
CA CYS A 324 -29.49 -8.05 9.16
C CYS A 324 -29.82 -9.53 9.22
N THR A 325 -31.07 -9.96 9.39
CA THR A 325 -31.40 -11.39 9.39
C THR A 325 -31.59 -11.94 7.97
N ALA A 326 -31.10 -13.16 7.74
CA ALA A 326 -31.14 -13.85 6.45
C ALA A 326 -32.55 -13.89 5.81
N GLN A 327 -33.61 -13.97 6.63
CA GLN A 327 -35.00 -14.09 6.18
C GLN A 327 -35.55 -12.77 5.61
N ASN A 328 -35.06 -11.62 6.10
CA ASN A 328 -35.58 -10.32 5.70
C ASN A 328 -34.81 -9.70 4.55
N ALA A 329 -33.52 -10.03 4.42
CA ALA A 329 -32.67 -9.52 3.37
C ALA A 329 -33.21 -9.79 1.96
N ALA A 330 -33.65 -11.01 1.69
CA ALA A 330 -34.18 -11.39 0.39
C ALA A 330 -35.48 -10.61 0.02
N GLN A 331 -36.33 -10.33 0.98
CA GLN A 331 -37.58 -9.56 0.75
C GLN A 331 -37.30 -8.09 0.45
N VAL A 332 -36.34 -7.48 1.17
CA VAL A 332 -35.96 -6.08 0.94
C VAL A 332 -35.28 -5.93 -0.40
N VAL A 333 -34.36 -6.83 -0.76
CA VAL A 333 -33.71 -6.84 -2.07
C VAL A 333 -34.71 -6.98 -3.21
N ALA A 334 -35.63 -7.94 -3.12
CA ALA A 334 -36.65 -8.12 -4.15
C ALA A 334 -37.57 -6.89 -4.31
N ALA A 335 -37.93 -6.22 -3.21
CA ALA A 335 -38.70 -4.99 -3.25
C ALA A 335 -37.91 -3.79 -3.88
N LEU A 336 -36.63 -3.71 -3.64
CA LEU A 336 -35.73 -2.69 -4.27
C LEU A 336 -35.54 -2.93 -5.77
N GLU A 337 -35.35 -4.17 -6.17
CA GLU A 337 -35.18 -4.56 -7.58
C GLU A 337 -36.45 -4.30 -8.41
N THR A 338 -37.62 -4.63 -7.86
CA THR A 338 -38.94 -4.37 -8.52
C THR A 338 -39.20 -2.88 -8.71
N ARG A 339 -38.74 -2.03 -7.81
CA ARG A 339 -38.93 -0.58 -7.88
C ARG A 339 -37.95 0.10 -8.84
N ASN A 340 -36.74 -0.41 -8.97
CA ASN A 340 -35.70 0.11 -9.87
C ASN A 340 -35.79 -0.50 -11.28
N ALA A 341 -36.67 -1.43 -11.52
CA ALA A 341 -36.95 -1.91 -12.87
C ALA A 341 -37.45 -0.72 -13.72
N PRO A 342 -36.86 -0.45 -14.90
CA PRO A 342 -37.33 0.61 -15.77
C PRO A 342 -38.80 0.36 -16.07
N ALA A 343 -39.64 1.38 -15.84
CA ALA A 343 -41.08 1.32 -16.16
C ALA A 343 -41.24 0.84 -17.59
N GLN A 344 -41.77 -0.34 -17.78
CA GLN A 344 -42.13 -0.82 -19.12
C GLN A 344 -43.10 0.21 -19.67
N THR A 345 -42.62 1.04 -20.60
CA THR A 345 -43.52 1.90 -21.35
C THR A 345 -44.50 0.99 -22.11
N SER A 346 -45.71 0.88 -21.52
CA SER A 346 -46.85 0.30 -22.23
C SER A 346 -47.09 1.16 -23.48
N GLY A 347 -46.64 0.68 -24.60
CA GLY A 347 -46.96 1.24 -25.91
C GLY A 347 -48.48 1.21 -26.12
N ALA A 348 -49.18 2.27 -25.68
CA ALA A 348 -50.53 2.56 -26.14
C ALA A 348 -50.40 3.04 -27.58
N GLY A 349 -50.74 2.15 -28.53
CA GLY A 349 -50.89 2.46 -29.93
C GLY A 349 -51.88 3.59 -30.13
N ILE A 350 -51.42 4.67 -30.70
CA ILE A 350 -52.30 5.65 -31.30
C ILE A 350 -52.49 5.15 -32.76
N ARG A 351 -53.71 4.61 -33.00
CA ARG A 351 -54.24 4.51 -34.38
C ARG A 351 -54.80 5.88 -34.77
N GLN A 352 -54.39 6.34 -35.83
CA GLN A 352 -54.83 7.19 -36.95
C GLN A 352 -53.84 8.29 -37.28
#